data_e2793893c3686fc1693b52f92089b78b
#
_entry.id   e2793893c3686fc1693b52f92089b78b
#
_cell.length_a   1.000
_cell.length_b   1.000
_cell.length_c   1.000
_cell.angle_alpha   90.00
_cell.angle_beta   90.00
_cell.angle_gamma   90.00
#
_symmetry.space_group_name_H-M   'P 1'
#
loop_
_entity.id
_entity.type
_entity.pdbx_description
1 polymer ?
#
loop_
_entity_poly.entity_id
_entity_poly.type
_entity_poly.pdbx_seq_one_letter_code
_entity_poly.pdbx_strand_id
1 'polypeptide(L)'
;MITNVKVNDGNRQEILEYIREKKKNNPKFTVIDVGGSYGAWSQEVVDFIVDFLPPVGDEEKNSHITWLQADINYPDSWKEVDDYVEKHGKFDFSICSHTLEDISCPEIASKKLCEISKEGFISVPSKFREFSRFEGGAEFPYRG
;
A
#
# COMPACT_ATOMS: atom_id res chain seq x y z
N MET A 1 0.69 7.44 17.06
CA MET A 1 -0.29 8.57 17.04
C MET A 1 -0.18 9.29 15.71
N ILE A 2 -1.30 9.53 15.03
CA ILE A 2 -1.32 10.35 13.80
C ILE A 2 -1.24 11.82 14.24
N THR A 3 -0.24 12.53 13.76
CA THR A 3 0.02 13.92 14.16
C THR A 3 -0.39 14.94 13.12
N ASN A 4 -0.50 14.53 11.86
CA ASN A 4 -0.91 15.39 10.76
C ASN A 4 -1.68 14.59 9.71
N VAL A 5 -2.82 15.10 9.26
CA VAL A 5 -3.64 14.52 8.21
C VAL A 5 -3.93 15.56 7.15
N LYS A 6 -3.60 15.27 5.91
CA LYS A 6 -3.99 16.07 4.75
C LYS A 6 -4.96 15.25 3.90
N VAL A 7 -6.12 15.81 3.64
CA VAL A 7 -7.12 15.21 2.73
C VAL A 7 -7.07 15.96 1.41
N ASN A 8 -6.96 15.22 0.31
CA ASN A 8 -6.95 15.77 -1.04
C ASN A 8 -7.60 14.81 -2.04
N ASP A 9 -7.58 15.14 -3.32
CA ASP A 9 -8.19 14.37 -4.41
C ASP A 9 -7.43 13.08 -4.76
N GLY A 10 -6.45 12.65 -3.96
CA GLY A 10 -5.69 11.43 -4.17
C GLY A 10 -4.78 11.47 -5.39
N ASN A 11 -4.05 12.54 -5.60
CA ASN A 11 -3.14 12.72 -6.72
C ASN A 11 -1.91 11.81 -6.60
N ARG A 12 -1.94 10.68 -7.30
CA ARG A 12 -0.85 9.68 -7.33
C ARG A 12 0.45 10.26 -7.84
N GLN A 13 0.41 11.16 -8.81
CA GLN A 13 1.61 11.79 -9.37
C GLN A 13 2.33 12.64 -8.31
N GLU A 14 1.60 13.37 -7.50
CA GLU A 14 2.15 14.15 -6.39
C GLU A 14 2.87 13.26 -5.37
N ILE A 15 2.30 12.09 -5.07
CA ILE A 15 2.92 11.10 -4.18
C ILE A 15 4.20 10.50 -4.78
N LEU A 16 4.19 10.16 -6.07
CA LEU A 16 5.38 9.66 -6.76
C LEU A 16 6.51 10.69 -6.72
N GLU A 17 6.23 11.95 -7.01
CA GLU A 17 7.20 13.04 -6.97
C GLU A 17 7.77 13.25 -5.56
N TYR A 18 6.89 13.23 -4.54
CA TYR A 18 7.30 13.30 -3.15
C TYR A 18 8.27 12.19 -2.76
N ILE A 19 7.94 10.93 -3.08
CA ILE A 19 8.79 9.78 -2.75
C ILE A 19 10.11 9.84 -3.52
N ARG A 20 10.09 10.17 -4.81
CA ARG A 20 11.29 10.30 -5.62
C ARG A 20 12.25 11.35 -5.06
N GLU A 21 11.75 12.49 -4.62
CA GLU A 21 12.54 13.53 -3.98
C GLU A 21 13.14 13.05 -2.65
N LYS A 22 12.35 12.37 -1.81
CA LYS A 22 12.83 11.77 -0.56
C LYS A 22 13.95 10.76 -0.80
N LYS A 23 13.77 9.86 -1.76
CA LYS A 23 14.78 8.85 -2.12
C LYS A 23 16.05 9.49 -2.71
N LYS A 24 15.93 10.58 -3.45
CA LYS A 24 17.07 11.34 -3.98
C LYS A 24 17.92 11.94 -2.85
N ASN A 25 17.28 12.47 -1.82
CA ASN A 25 17.94 13.08 -0.67
C ASN A 25 18.41 12.04 0.36
N ASN A 26 17.74 10.89 0.44
CA ASN A 26 18.08 9.79 1.32
C ASN A 26 17.89 8.44 0.58
N PRO A 27 18.98 7.86 0.03
CA PRO A 27 18.89 6.57 -0.68
C PRO A 27 18.42 5.39 0.16
N LYS A 28 18.41 5.53 1.50
CA LYS A 28 17.90 4.54 2.43
C LYS A 28 16.42 4.72 2.78
N PHE A 29 15.75 5.69 2.15
CA PHE A 29 14.32 5.92 2.34
C PHE A 29 13.52 4.71 1.85
N THR A 30 12.78 4.07 2.75
CA THR A 30 12.06 2.82 2.49
C THR A 30 10.57 3.05 2.30
N VAL A 31 10.01 2.38 1.30
CA VAL A 31 8.58 2.48 0.93
C VAL A 31 7.95 1.09 0.87
N ILE A 32 6.82 0.92 1.55
CA ILE A 32 6.01 -0.30 1.54
C ILE A 32 4.64 -0.02 0.93
N ASP A 33 4.18 -0.89 0.02
CA ASP A 33 2.82 -0.86 -0.53
C ASP A 33 2.00 -2.02 0.05
N VAL A 34 0.94 -1.67 0.77
CA VAL A 34 0.04 -2.62 1.43
C VAL A 34 -1.19 -2.87 0.57
N GLY A 35 -1.34 -4.09 0.08
CA GLY A 35 -2.32 -4.47 -0.93
C GLY A 35 -1.89 -4.06 -2.34
N GLY A 36 -0.58 -3.90 -2.55
CA GLY A 36 0.00 -3.59 -3.85
C GLY A 36 0.20 -4.81 -4.75
N SER A 37 0.58 -4.57 -5.98
CA SER A 37 0.90 -5.61 -6.95
C SER A 37 2.00 -5.15 -7.91
N TYR A 38 2.65 -6.10 -8.59
CA TYR A 38 3.50 -5.78 -9.71
C TYR A 38 2.70 -5.09 -10.82
N GLY A 39 3.29 -4.09 -11.45
CA GLY A 39 2.61 -3.28 -12.46
C GLY A 39 1.70 -2.18 -11.90
N ALA A 40 1.60 -2.04 -10.57
CA ALA A 40 0.88 -0.92 -9.96
C ALA A 40 1.59 0.42 -10.25
N TRP A 41 0.84 1.51 -10.10
CA TRP A 41 1.38 2.87 -10.29
C TRP A 41 2.56 3.21 -9.37
N SER A 42 2.66 2.54 -8.22
CA SER A 42 3.70 2.70 -7.20
C SER A 42 4.99 1.91 -7.48
N GLN A 43 4.96 0.98 -8.45
CA GLN A 43 6.03 -0.01 -8.68
C GLN A 43 7.45 0.58 -8.74
N GLU A 44 7.62 1.75 -9.33
CA GLU A 44 8.94 2.37 -9.50
C GLU A 44 9.55 2.88 -8.18
N VAL A 45 8.72 3.10 -7.17
CA VAL A 45 9.13 3.77 -5.92
C VAL A 45 9.06 2.89 -4.69
N VAL A 46 8.45 1.70 -4.78
CA VAL A 46 8.30 0.78 -3.64
C VAL A 46 9.50 -0.15 -3.52
N ASP A 47 9.82 -0.48 -2.29
CA ASP A 47 10.87 -1.45 -1.93
C ASP A 47 10.25 -2.75 -1.42
N PHE A 48 9.03 -2.69 -0.88
CA PHE A 48 8.29 -3.81 -0.31
C PHE A 48 6.84 -3.77 -0.76
N ILE A 49 6.27 -4.95 -1.01
CA ILE A 49 4.83 -5.14 -1.22
C ILE A 49 4.32 -6.16 -0.21
N VAL A 50 3.18 -5.89 0.40
CA VAL A 50 2.43 -6.84 1.23
C VAL A 50 1.12 -7.15 0.55
N ASP A 51 0.87 -8.40 0.23
CA ASP A 51 -0.40 -8.87 -0.31
C ASP A 51 -0.67 -10.32 0.11
N PHE A 52 -1.95 -10.71 0.08
CA PHE A 52 -2.39 -12.07 0.37
C PHE A 52 -1.97 -13.06 -0.73
N LEU A 53 -2.05 -12.63 -1.98
CA LEU A 53 -1.69 -13.44 -3.13
C LEU A 53 -0.18 -13.46 -3.36
N PRO A 54 0.37 -14.56 -3.91
CA PRO A 54 1.76 -14.55 -4.34
C PRO A 54 1.98 -13.55 -5.48
N PRO A 55 3.22 -13.08 -5.69
CA PRO A 55 3.51 -12.16 -6.77
C PRO A 55 3.20 -12.80 -8.13
N VAL A 56 2.56 -12.03 -9.00
CA VAL A 56 2.28 -12.42 -10.39
C VAL A 56 2.88 -11.36 -11.31
N GLY A 57 3.74 -11.75 -12.20
CA GLY A 57 4.37 -10.85 -13.16
C GLY A 57 5.85 -11.18 -13.40
N ASP A 58 6.56 -10.23 -13.98
CA ASP A 58 7.97 -10.34 -14.33
C ASP A 58 8.84 -10.15 -13.07
N GLU A 59 9.30 -11.26 -12.49
CA GLU A 59 10.14 -11.27 -11.30
C GLU A 59 11.50 -10.60 -11.54
N GLU A 60 12.07 -10.74 -12.72
CA GLU A 60 13.36 -10.13 -13.05
C GLU A 60 13.26 -8.61 -13.06
N LYS A 61 12.21 -8.07 -13.70
CA LYS A 61 11.93 -6.64 -13.73
C LYS A 61 11.63 -6.06 -12.34
N ASN A 62 11.08 -6.87 -11.45
CA ASN A 62 10.68 -6.48 -10.09
C ASN A 62 11.65 -6.98 -9.00
N SER A 63 12.85 -7.38 -9.37
CA SER A 63 13.87 -7.93 -8.44
C SER A 63 14.29 -6.98 -7.32
N HIS A 64 14.03 -5.68 -7.46
CA HIS A 64 14.28 -4.68 -6.42
C HIS A 64 13.19 -4.65 -5.33
N ILE A 65 12.05 -5.32 -5.56
CA ILE A 65 10.92 -5.34 -4.63
C ILE A 65 10.94 -6.62 -3.80
N THR A 66 10.90 -6.47 -2.48
CA THR A 66 10.69 -7.59 -1.56
C THR A 66 9.21 -7.82 -1.35
N TRP A 67 8.74 -9.02 -1.68
CA TRP A 67 7.36 -9.43 -1.47
C TRP A 67 7.19 -10.09 -0.11
N LEU A 68 6.24 -9.60 0.68
CA LEU A 68 5.84 -10.18 1.96
C LEU A 68 4.41 -10.68 1.82
N GLN A 69 4.21 -11.97 1.97
CA GLN A 69 2.87 -12.56 1.85
C GLN A 69 2.15 -12.51 3.19
N ALA A 70 1.04 -11.79 3.24
CA ALA A 70 0.22 -11.67 4.43
C ALA A 70 -1.25 -11.43 4.07
N ASP A 71 -2.15 -12.07 4.83
CA ASP A 71 -3.56 -11.68 4.85
C ASP A 71 -3.73 -10.50 5.81
N ILE A 72 -3.89 -9.31 5.23
CA ILE A 72 -3.94 -8.05 5.98
C ILE A 72 -5.16 -7.90 6.88
N ASN A 73 -6.15 -8.80 6.79
CA ASN A 73 -7.31 -8.88 7.67
C ASN A 73 -6.99 -9.49 9.05
N TYR A 74 -5.88 -10.22 9.18
CA TYR A 74 -5.54 -10.96 10.39
C TYR A 74 -4.28 -10.43 11.05
N PRO A 75 -4.32 -10.02 12.34
CA PRO A 75 -3.14 -9.46 13.01
C PRO A 75 -1.92 -10.37 13.00
N ASP A 76 -2.12 -11.67 13.19
CA ASP A 76 -1.02 -12.65 13.26
C ASP A 76 -0.34 -12.88 11.90
N SER A 77 -1.01 -12.57 10.80
CA SER A 77 -0.47 -12.70 9.46
C SER A 77 0.61 -11.66 9.13
N TRP A 78 0.68 -10.58 9.89
CA TRP A 78 1.67 -9.51 9.72
C TRP A 78 3.05 -9.83 10.29
N LYS A 79 3.27 -11.05 10.77
CA LYS A 79 4.50 -11.42 11.47
C LYS A 79 5.78 -11.05 10.72
N GLU A 80 5.88 -11.32 9.42
CA GLU A 80 7.08 -10.99 8.63
C GLU A 80 7.34 -9.48 8.57
N VAL A 81 6.28 -8.70 8.46
CA VAL A 81 6.36 -7.23 8.47
C VAL A 81 6.77 -6.73 9.85
N ASP A 82 6.16 -7.25 10.89
CA ASP A 82 6.47 -6.89 12.28
C ASP A 82 7.92 -7.25 12.64
N ASP A 83 8.41 -8.42 12.24
CA ASP A 83 9.79 -8.86 12.43
C ASP A 83 10.78 -7.92 11.70
N TYR A 84 10.43 -7.49 10.47
CA TYR A 84 11.24 -6.52 9.74
C TYR A 84 11.32 -5.17 10.48
N VAL A 85 10.18 -4.66 10.93
CA VAL A 85 10.10 -3.38 11.65
C VAL A 85 10.84 -3.44 13.00
N GLU A 86 10.74 -4.55 13.72
CA GLU A 86 11.49 -4.76 14.96
C GLU A 86 13.00 -4.71 14.74
N LYS A 87 13.48 -5.31 13.65
CA LYS A 87 14.90 -5.39 13.32
C LYS A 87 15.47 -4.11 12.70
N HIS A 88 14.70 -3.43 11.84
CA HIS A 88 15.17 -2.32 10.99
C HIS A 88 14.55 -0.97 11.31
N GLY A 89 13.52 -0.93 12.16
CA GLY A 89 12.71 0.26 12.39
C GLY A 89 11.58 0.40 11.37
N LYS A 90 10.73 1.40 11.58
CA LYS A 90 9.57 1.66 10.70
C LYS A 90 10.01 2.00 9.28
N PHE A 91 9.20 1.61 8.32
CA PHE A 91 9.30 2.12 6.96
C PHE A 91 9.13 3.65 6.97
N ASP A 92 9.80 4.32 6.07
CA ASP A 92 9.69 5.78 5.99
C ASP A 92 8.34 6.21 5.42
N PHE A 93 7.80 5.43 4.48
CA PHE A 93 6.50 5.73 3.85
C PHE A 93 5.73 4.46 3.53
N SER A 94 4.41 4.50 3.73
CA SER A 94 3.49 3.45 3.29
C SER A 94 2.49 3.95 2.25
N ILE A 95 2.17 3.08 1.30
CA ILE A 95 1.09 3.27 0.33
C ILE A 95 0.03 2.22 0.62
N CYS A 96 -1.24 2.61 0.62
CA CYS A 96 -2.39 1.71 0.65
C CYS A 96 -3.47 2.30 -0.26
N SER A 97 -3.54 1.79 -1.49
CA SER A 97 -4.35 2.40 -2.54
C SER A 97 -5.39 1.41 -3.05
N HIS A 98 -6.66 1.77 -2.92
CA HIS A 98 -7.79 0.93 -3.34
C HIS A 98 -7.75 -0.49 -2.74
N THR A 99 -7.52 -0.57 -1.45
CA THR A 99 -7.38 -1.82 -0.70
C THR A 99 -8.35 -1.88 0.49
N LEU A 100 -8.44 -0.80 1.27
CA LEU A 100 -9.22 -0.80 2.52
C LEU A 100 -10.72 -1.00 2.29
N GLU A 101 -11.24 -0.59 1.15
CA GLU A 101 -12.65 -0.79 0.77
C GLU A 101 -12.99 -2.23 0.38
N ASP A 102 -11.98 -3.01 -0.01
CA ASP A 102 -12.15 -4.37 -0.53
C ASP A 102 -11.83 -5.47 0.49
N ILE A 103 -11.41 -5.10 1.70
CA ILE A 103 -11.05 -6.05 2.76
C ILE A 103 -12.07 -6.10 3.89
N SER A 104 -12.12 -7.23 4.59
CA SER A 104 -13.15 -7.48 5.63
C SER A 104 -12.89 -6.71 6.93
N CYS A 105 -11.63 -6.45 7.27
CA CYS A 105 -11.22 -5.84 8.52
C CYS A 105 -10.28 -4.64 8.29
N PRO A 106 -10.78 -3.54 7.67
CA PRO A 106 -9.93 -2.38 7.33
C PRO A 106 -9.32 -1.70 8.57
N GLU A 107 -9.95 -1.83 9.73
CA GLU A 107 -9.43 -1.32 10.99
C GLU A 107 -8.09 -1.96 11.41
N ILE A 108 -7.92 -3.27 11.12
CA ILE A 108 -6.66 -3.98 11.40
C ILE A 108 -5.55 -3.43 10.50
N ALA A 109 -5.79 -3.35 9.20
CA ALA A 109 -4.83 -2.82 8.24
C ALA A 109 -4.50 -1.33 8.53
N SER A 110 -5.50 -0.51 8.84
CA SER A 110 -5.31 0.91 9.17
C SER A 110 -4.44 1.09 10.41
N LYS A 111 -4.68 0.30 11.46
CA LYS A 111 -3.86 0.30 12.67
C LYS A 111 -2.42 -0.10 12.35
N LYS A 112 -2.25 -1.18 11.58
CA LYS A 112 -0.92 -1.66 11.16
C LYS A 112 -0.15 -0.61 10.37
N LEU A 113 -0.77 0.08 9.42
CA LEU A 113 -0.13 1.17 8.68
C LEU A 113 0.49 2.22 9.61
N CYS A 114 -0.21 2.60 10.69
CA CYS A 114 0.31 3.54 11.68
C CYS A 114 1.46 2.96 12.52
N GLU A 115 1.46 1.65 12.74
CA GLU A 115 2.50 0.96 13.53
C GLU A 115 3.79 0.77 12.73
N ILE A 116 3.68 0.43 11.44
CA ILE A 116 4.81 0.01 10.59
C ILE A 116 5.49 1.16 9.84
N SER A 117 4.85 2.31 9.67
CA SER A 117 5.39 3.42 8.88
C SER A 117 5.35 4.76 9.62
N LYS A 118 6.22 5.67 9.21
CA LYS A 118 6.31 7.04 9.76
C LYS A 118 5.30 7.98 9.11
N GLU A 119 5.13 7.84 7.81
CA GLU A 119 4.21 8.59 6.96
C GLU A 119 3.49 7.63 6.01
N GLY A 120 2.40 8.06 5.41
CA GLY A 120 1.72 7.22 4.44
C GLY A 120 0.67 7.95 3.61
N PHE A 121 0.25 7.26 2.54
CA PHE A 121 -0.81 7.66 1.64
C PHE A 121 -1.86 6.55 1.57
N ILE A 122 -3.10 6.91 1.86
CA ILE A 122 -4.25 6.02 1.72
C ILE A 122 -5.18 6.64 0.69
N SER A 123 -5.60 5.88 -0.30
CA SER A 123 -6.65 6.28 -1.23
C SER A 123 -7.75 5.23 -1.32
N VAL A 124 -8.97 5.72 -1.34
CA VAL A 124 -10.19 4.93 -1.55
C VAL A 124 -10.98 5.55 -2.69
N PRO A 125 -11.80 4.79 -3.43
CA PRO A 125 -12.61 5.34 -4.50
C PRO A 125 -13.66 6.32 -3.94
N SER A 126 -13.95 7.37 -4.70
CA SER A 126 -15.07 8.26 -4.38
C SER A 126 -16.42 7.59 -4.71
N LYS A 127 -17.48 7.98 -4.01
CA LYS A 127 -18.85 7.54 -4.31
C LYS A 127 -19.23 7.71 -5.78
N PHE A 128 -18.82 8.81 -6.40
CA PHE A 128 -19.11 9.07 -7.81
C PHE A 128 -18.43 8.10 -8.77
N ARG A 129 -17.21 7.68 -8.44
CA ARG A 129 -16.46 6.70 -9.25
C ARG A 129 -17.08 5.31 -9.12
N GLU A 130 -17.61 4.95 -7.97
CA GLU A 130 -18.31 3.69 -7.77
C GLU A 130 -19.65 3.68 -8.52
N PHE A 131 -20.44 4.74 -8.45
CA PHE A 131 -21.68 4.87 -9.21
C PHE A 131 -21.46 4.78 -10.72
N SER A 132 -20.43 5.40 -11.28
CA SER A 132 -20.12 5.32 -12.70
C SER A 132 -19.73 3.92 -13.18
N ARG A 133 -19.22 3.06 -12.29
CA ARG A 133 -18.94 1.65 -12.58
C ARG A 133 -20.21 0.82 -12.69
N PHE A 134 -21.23 1.12 -11.88
CA PHE A 134 -22.52 0.43 -11.95
C PHE A 134 -23.29 0.73 -13.23
N GLU A 135 -23.23 1.94 -13.75
CA GLU A 135 -23.90 2.31 -15.00
C GLU A 135 -23.28 1.67 -16.24
N GLY A 136 -22.03 1.25 -16.16
CA GLY A 136 -21.30 0.59 -17.25
C GLY A 136 -21.54 -0.91 -17.42
N GLY A 137 -22.41 -1.54 -16.63
CA GLY A 137 -22.76 -2.95 -16.76
C GLY A 137 -21.63 -3.95 -16.47
N ALA A 138 -20.56 -3.52 -15.82
CA ALA A 138 -19.50 -4.42 -15.40
C ALA A 138 -19.91 -5.13 -14.10
N GLU A 139 -20.14 -6.42 -14.17
CA GLU A 139 -20.23 -7.27 -12.99
C GLU A 139 -18.87 -7.27 -12.28
N PHE A 140 -18.80 -6.61 -11.13
CA PHE A 140 -17.64 -6.76 -10.26
C PHE A 140 -17.87 -7.96 -9.35
N PRO A 141 -16.99 -8.97 -9.39
CA PRO A 141 -16.98 -9.96 -8.33
C PRO A 141 -16.58 -9.23 -7.04
N TYR A 142 -17.50 -9.13 -6.09
CA TYR A 142 -17.16 -8.81 -4.72
C TYR A 142 -16.13 -9.82 -4.26
N ARG A 143 -14.93 -9.37 -3.99
CA ARG A 143 -13.93 -10.15 -3.25
C ARG A 143 -14.25 -9.98 -1.77
N GLY A 144 -15.20 -10.79 -1.33
CA GLY A 144 -15.49 -10.94 0.10
C GLY A 144 -14.48 -11.85 0.78
#